data_e636c246a967d7e73adb08da2ce97e83
#
_entry.id   e636c246a967d7e73adb08da2ce97e83
#
_cell.length_a   1.000
_cell.length_b   1.000
_cell.length_c   1.000
_cell.angle_alpha   90.00
_cell.angle_beta   90.00
_cell.angle_gamma   90.00
#
_symmetry.space_group_name_H-M   'P 1'
#
loop_
_entity.id
_entity.type
_entity.pdbx_description
1 polymer ?
#
loop_
_entity_poly.entity_id
_entity_poly.type
_entity_poly.pdbx_seq_one_letter_code
_entity_poly.pdbx_strand_id
1 'polypeptide(L)'
;PSADAQGRGIVVAGDTASPAVGTLARALAEHLDWPLLAEPTSQARGGPQALTRYAELLATGPGRDLVAQADHLIVVGHPSLSRSVTALLGREDLDITVLTERAGWTDVPGRARRVIPVDGLGARMTDDAASRATRLADSLTLVRADAAWAEAWRRAVADLPEPERPGSTDAVANAAVEVVWEAARPVGAPILLVGSSMTVRRLDRLA
;
A
#
# COMPACT_ATOMS: atom_id res chain seq x y z
N PRO A 1 13.71 4.21 -21.34
CA PRO A 1 13.33 5.16 -20.31
C PRO A 1 13.50 6.56 -20.90
N SER A 2 12.40 7.34 -20.94
CA SER A 2 12.50 8.74 -21.32
C SER A 2 13.39 9.45 -20.29
N ALA A 3 14.23 10.38 -20.73
CA ALA A 3 15.17 11.12 -19.90
C ALA A 3 14.51 11.99 -18.80
N ASP A 4 13.18 12.00 -18.76
CA ASP A 4 12.33 12.74 -17.83
C ASP A 4 11.60 11.85 -16.79
N ALA A 5 11.97 10.58 -16.66
CA ALA A 5 11.35 9.70 -15.65
C ALA A 5 11.70 10.21 -14.25
N GLN A 6 10.77 10.95 -13.63
CA GLN A 6 10.93 11.52 -12.27
C GLN A 6 10.84 10.47 -11.17
N GLY A 7 10.83 9.18 -11.52
CA GLY A 7 10.77 8.08 -10.57
C GLY A 7 9.51 8.06 -9.70
N ARG A 8 8.40 8.61 -10.18
CA ARG A 8 7.16 8.71 -9.42
C ARG A 8 6.40 7.40 -9.47
N GLY A 9 6.45 6.65 -8.41
CA GLY A 9 5.72 5.40 -8.29
C GLY A 9 4.89 5.32 -7.01
N ILE A 10 4.10 4.26 -6.92
CA ILE A 10 3.23 3.94 -5.80
C ILE A 10 3.43 2.48 -5.45
N VAL A 11 3.51 2.14 -4.16
CA VAL A 11 3.49 0.76 -3.68
C VAL A 11 2.12 0.49 -3.06
N VAL A 12 1.44 -0.54 -3.54
CA VAL A 12 0.20 -1.06 -2.95
C VAL A 12 0.48 -2.42 -2.35
N ALA A 13 0.22 -2.59 -1.07
CA ALA A 13 0.38 -3.85 -0.37
C ALA A 13 -0.99 -4.37 0.09
N GLY A 14 -1.40 -5.52 -0.45
CA GLY A 14 -2.61 -6.23 -0.07
C GLY A 14 -2.33 -7.44 0.82
N ASP A 15 -3.32 -8.32 0.96
CA ASP A 15 -3.22 -9.50 1.80
C ASP A 15 -2.00 -10.36 1.46
N THR A 16 -1.25 -10.73 2.47
CA THR A 16 -0.12 -11.66 2.39
C THR A 16 -0.03 -12.51 3.66
N ALA A 17 0.28 -13.79 3.49
CA ALA A 17 0.49 -14.70 4.60
C ALA A 17 1.87 -14.53 5.24
N SER A 18 2.82 -13.91 4.52
CA SER A 18 4.21 -13.81 4.96
C SER A 18 4.58 -12.41 5.47
N PRO A 19 4.93 -12.26 6.76
CA PRO A 19 5.48 -11.00 7.26
C PRO A 19 6.71 -10.52 6.50
N ALA A 20 7.51 -11.43 5.95
CA ALA A 20 8.70 -11.08 5.16
C ALA A 20 8.35 -10.34 3.87
N VAL A 21 7.20 -10.66 3.25
CA VAL A 21 6.71 -9.98 2.05
C VAL A 21 6.18 -8.59 2.37
N GLY A 22 5.43 -8.44 3.46
CA GLY A 22 5.02 -7.13 3.95
C GLY A 22 6.21 -6.23 4.30
N THR A 23 7.22 -6.80 4.95
CA THR A 23 8.46 -6.08 5.27
C THR A 23 9.22 -5.68 3.99
N LEU A 24 9.24 -6.52 2.95
CA LEU A 24 9.83 -6.17 1.64
C LEU A 24 9.07 -5.03 0.98
N ALA A 25 7.72 -5.03 1.00
CA ALA A 25 6.91 -3.95 0.45
C ALA A 25 7.24 -2.62 1.11
N ARG A 26 7.35 -2.60 2.44
CA ARG A 26 7.74 -1.42 3.20
C ARG A 26 9.15 -0.95 2.85
N ALA A 27 10.13 -1.87 2.87
CA ALA A 27 11.52 -1.54 2.54
C ALA A 27 11.66 -1.00 1.11
N LEU A 28 10.86 -1.51 0.16
CA LEU A 28 10.85 -1.02 -1.22
C LEU A 28 10.29 0.41 -1.30
N ALA A 29 9.18 0.69 -0.61
CA ALA A 29 8.61 2.03 -0.56
C ALA A 29 9.58 3.04 0.07
N GLU A 30 10.26 2.66 1.15
CA GLU A 30 11.27 3.47 1.82
C GLU A 30 12.51 3.72 0.94
N HIS A 31 12.99 2.67 0.25
CA HIS A 31 14.13 2.77 -0.65
C HIS A 31 13.87 3.72 -1.83
N LEU A 32 12.66 3.68 -2.37
CA LEU A 32 12.26 4.46 -3.54
C LEU A 32 11.67 5.84 -3.19
N ASP A 33 11.42 6.15 -1.93
CA ASP A 33 10.63 7.31 -1.49
C ASP A 33 9.23 7.36 -2.14
N TRP A 34 8.61 6.20 -2.29
CA TRP A 34 7.27 6.09 -2.85
C TRP A 34 6.21 5.93 -1.75
N PRO A 35 5.01 6.50 -1.93
CA PRO A 35 3.92 6.29 -0.99
C PRO A 35 3.55 4.80 -0.92
N LEU A 36 3.27 4.33 0.29
CA LEU A 36 2.83 2.96 0.57
C LEU A 36 1.36 2.96 0.98
N LEU A 37 0.53 2.30 0.18
CA LEU A 37 -0.90 2.09 0.41
C LEU A 37 -1.08 0.64 0.90
N ALA A 38 -1.03 0.45 2.22
CA ALA A 38 -0.99 -0.87 2.83
C ALA A 38 -2.35 -1.24 3.45
N GLU A 39 -2.98 -2.30 2.95
CA GLU A 39 -4.18 -2.88 3.57
C GLU A 39 -3.87 -3.48 4.96
N PRO A 40 -4.85 -3.62 5.86
CA PRO A 40 -4.61 -4.13 7.22
C PRO A 40 -3.96 -5.51 7.28
N THR A 41 -4.24 -6.37 6.30
CA THR A 41 -3.71 -7.75 6.23
C THR A 41 -2.39 -7.85 5.45
N SER A 42 -1.84 -6.72 4.99
CA SER A 42 -0.64 -6.69 4.14
C SER A 42 0.67 -6.98 4.88
N GLN A 43 0.68 -6.99 6.21
CA GLN A 43 1.91 -7.05 7.03
C GLN A 43 2.91 -5.89 6.74
N ALA A 44 2.45 -4.85 6.00
CA ALA A 44 3.31 -3.77 5.53
C ALA A 44 3.03 -2.43 6.23
N ARG A 45 1.97 -2.33 7.05
CA ARG A 45 1.60 -1.08 7.72
C ARG A 45 2.69 -0.63 8.68
N GLY A 46 3.25 0.52 8.40
CA GLY A 46 4.32 1.13 9.21
C GLY A 46 5.40 1.76 8.36
N GLY A 47 6.29 2.47 9.02
CA GLY A 47 7.35 3.25 8.37
C GLY A 47 6.87 4.59 7.81
N PRO A 48 7.81 5.44 7.37
CA PRO A 48 7.53 6.83 7.00
C PRO A 48 6.75 6.98 5.69
N GLN A 49 6.68 5.94 4.87
CA GLN A 49 5.99 5.97 3.58
C GLN A 49 4.56 5.43 3.64
N ALA A 50 4.18 4.77 4.76
CA ALA A 50 2.83 4.24 4.92
C ALA A 50 1.81 5.36 5.12
N LEU A 51 0.77 5.34 4.28
CA LEU A 51 -0.30 6.31 4.34
C LEU A 51 -1.54 5.70 4.99
N THR A 52 -2.14 6.44 5.90
CA THR A 52 -3.51 6.18 6.37
C THR A 52 -4.51 6.82 5.42
N ARG A 53 -5.78 6.45 5.48
CA ARG A 53 -6.88 7.08 4.71
C ARG A 53 -6.63 7.19 3.20
N TYR A 54 -5.67 6.44 2.65
CA TYR A 54 -5.32 6.46 1.23
C TYR A 54 -6.51 6.12 0.32
N ALA A 55 -7.39 5.23 0.77
CA ALA A 55 -8.59 4.85 0.02
C ALA A 55 -9.58 6.02 -0.15
N GLU A 56 -9.65 6.91 0.86
CA GLU A 56 -10.42 8.14 0.79
C GLU A 56 -9.73 9.14 -0.14
N LEU A 57 -8.43 9.33 0.02
CA LEU A 57 -7.64 10.22 -0.85
C LEU A 57 -7.81 9.86 -2.32
N LEU A 58 -7.67 8.59 -2.68
CA LEU A 58 -7.83 8.11 -4.07
C LEU A 58 -9.21 8.43 -4.68
N ALA A 59 -10.25 8.60 -3.85
CA ALA A 59 -11.57 8.97 -4.31
C ALA A 59 -11.73 10.48 -4.57
N THR A 60 -10.77 11.31 -4.15
CA THR A 60 -10.80 12.77 -4.30
C THR A 60 -10.19 13.24 -5.61
N GLY A 61 -10.40 14.52 -5.96
CA GLY A 61 -9.69 15.21 -7.04
C GLY A 61 -8.17 15.19 -6.84
N PRO A 62 -7.67 15.72 -5.70
CA PRO A 62 -6.24 15.72 -5.40
C PRO A 62 -5.58 14.34 -5.46
N GLY A 63 -6.26 13.29 -4.98
CA GLY A 63 -5.75 11.93 -5.10
C GLY A 63 -5.63 11.44 -6.54
N ARG A 64 -6.63 11.74 -7.38
CA ARG A 64 -6.56 11.43 -8.82
C ARG A 64 -5.45 12.18 -9.53
N ASP A 65 -5.20 13.45 -9.17
CA ASP A 65 -4.15 14.28 -9.75
C ASP A 65 -2.75 13.76 -9.36
N LEU A 66 -2.59 13.24 -8.13
CA LEU A 66 -1.35 12.56 -7.72
C LEU A 66 -1.15 11.26 -8.49
N VAL A 67 -2.19 10.43 -8.61
CA VAL A 67 -2.11 9.18 -9.40
C VAL A 67 -1.78 9.46 -10.85
N ALA A 68 -2.29 10.54 -11.44
CA ALA A 68 -2.00 10.93 -12.82
C ALA A 68 -0.55 11.34 -13.07
N GLN A 69 0.21 11.61 -12.02
CA GLN A 69 1.64 11.94 -12.08
C GLN A 69 2.54 10.72 -11.87
N ALA A 70 1.97 9.57 -11.51
CA ALA A 70 2.74 8.35 -11.30
C ALA A 70 3.01 7.63 -12.61
N ASP A 71 4.20 7.04 -12.72
CA ASP A 71 4.63 6.23 -13.88
C ASP A 71 4.54 4.72 -13.58
N HIS A 72 4.74 4.35 -12.30
CA HIS A 72 4.86 2.96 -11.86
C HIS A 72 3.92 2.62 -10.72
N LEU A 73 3.46 1.38 -10.72
CA LEU A 73 2.70 0.80 -9.62
C LEU A 73 3.28 -0.58 -9.27
N ILE A 74 3.78 -0.72 -8.06
CA ILE A 74 4.18 -2.02 -7.52
C ILE A 74 3.05 -2.55 -6.65
N VAL A 75 2.56 -3.72 -6.99
CA VAL A 75 1.51 -4.41 -6.24
C VAL A 75 2.12 -5.60 -5.53
N VAL A 76 1.97 -5.67 -4.21
CA VAL A 76 2.51 -6.74 -3.37
C VAL A 76 1.35 -7.49 -2.72
N GLY A 77 1.31 -8.81 -2.86
CA GLY A 77 0.23 -9.63 -2.33
C GLY A 77 -1.10 -9.44 -3.08
N HIS A 78 -2.21 -9.46 -2.35
CA HIS A 78 -3.56 -9.48 -2.93
C HIS A 78 -4.43 -8.33 -2.40
N PRO A 79 -4.33 -7.12 -2.97
CA PRO A 79 -5.19 -6.01 -2.56
C PRO A 79 -6.63 -6.24 -3.03
N SER A 80 -7.58 -6.16 -2.10
CA SER A 80 -8.99 -6.49 -2.36
C SER A 80 -9.99 -5.64 -1.56
N LEU A 81 -9.50 -4.80 -0.66
CA LEU A 81 -10.36 -4.15 0.35
C LEU A 81 -11.12 -2.95 -0.19
N SER A 82 -10.53 -2.16 -1.08
CA SER A 82 -11.04 -0.86 -1.49
C SER A 82 -11.31 -0.79 -3.00
N ARG A 83 -12.49 -0.24 -3.37
CA ARG A 83 -12.81 0.07 -4.78
C ARG A 83 -11.87 1.08 -5.40
N SER A 84 -11.39 2.05 -4.62
CA SER A 84 -10.45 3.06 -5.09
C SER A 84 -9.11 2.42 -5.47
N VAL A 85 -8.65 1.44 -4.69
CA VAL A 85 -7.45 0.66 -5.00
C VAL A 85 -7.68 -0.21 -6.24
N THR A 86 -8.83 -0.88 -6.35
CA THR A 86 -9.15 -1.66 -7.55
C THR A 86 -9.17 -0.78 -8.80
N ALA A 87 -9.69 0.44 -8.71
CA ALA A 87 -9.67 1.40 -9.81
C ALA A 87 -8.23 1.84 -10.17
N LEU A 88 -7.36 2.03 -9.18
CA LEU A 88 -5.94 2.31 -9.39
C LEU A 88 -5.25 1.16 -10.13
N LEU A 89 -5.51 -0.09 -9.76
CA LEU A 89 -4.98 -1.28 -10.45
C LEU A 89 -5.47 -1.41 -11.90
N GLY A 90 -6.60 -0.80 -12.24
CA GLY A 90 -7.19 -0.82 -13.58
C GLY A 90 -6.61 0.24 -14.54
N ARG A 91 -5.67 1.06 -14.12
CA ARG A 91 -5.10 2.14 -14.96
C ARG A 91 -4.24 1.58 -16.10
N GLU A 92 -4.42 2.15 -17.29
CA GLU A 92 -3.70 1.74 -18.49
C GLU A 92 -2.37 2.47 -18.68
N ASP A 93 -2.25 3.63 -18.07
CA ASP A 93 -1.11 4.54 -18.18
C ASP A 93 0.00 4.25 -17.16
N LEU A 94 -0.22 3.32 -16.21
CA LEU A 94 0.78 2.89 -15.25
C LEU A 94 1.54 1.63 -15.70
N ASP A 95 2.84 1.60 -15.46
CA ASP A 95 3.62 0.36 -15.56
C ASP A 95 3.43 -0.46 -14.28
N ILE A 96 2.53 -1.45 -14.35
CA ILE A 96 2.13 -2.24 -13.20
C ILE A 96 2.98 -3.52 -13.10
N THR A 97 3.68 -3.68 -11.97
CA THR A 97 4.41 -4.90 -11.63
C THR A 97 3.80 -5.53 -10.38
N VAL A 98 3.45 -6.80 -10.45
CA VAL A 98 2.90 -7.59 -9.33
C VAL A 98 3.99 -8.47 -8.74
N LEU A 99 4.18 -8.37 -7.42
CA LEU A 99 5.02 -9.26 -6.64
C LEU A 99 4.13 -10.28 -5.94
N THR A 100 4.29 -11.56 -6.24
CA THR A 100 3.42 -12.63 -5.74
C THR A 100 4.19 -13.69 -4.97
N GLU A 101 3.59 -14.22 -3.90
CA GLU A 101 4.10 -15.37 -3.14
C GLU A 101 3.59 -16.70 -3.68
N ARG A 102 2.60 -16.68 -4.55
CA ARG A 102 1.86 -17.87 -4.97
C ARG A 102 1.83 -17.99 -6.48
N ALA A 103 1.68 -19.21 -6.96
CA ALA A 103 1.45 -19.47 -8.38
C ALA A 103 0.13 -18.83 -8.87
N GLY A 104 -0.88 -18.71 -7.97
CA GLY A 104 -2.10 -17.97 -8.23
C GLY A 104 -1.95 -16.53 -7.72
N TRP A 105 -2.13 -15.57 -8.59
CA TRP A 105 -2.10 -14.13 -8.29
C TRP A 105 -3.36 -13.47 -8.86
N THR A 106 -3.72 -12.35 -8.29
CA THR A 106 -4.92 -11.63 -8.72
C THR A 106 -4.54 -10.37 -9.46
N ASP A 107 -4.91 -10.34 -10.73
CA ASP A 107 -4.93 -9.13 -11.55
C ASP A 107 -6.31 -9.03 -12.20
N VAL A 108 -7.30 -8.68 -11.38
CA VAL A 108 -8.70 -8.58 -11.83
C VAL A 108 -8.85 -7.69 -13.06
N PRO A 109 -8.15 -6.54 -13.16
CA PRO A 109 -8.22 -5.70 -14.35
C PRO A 109 -7.39 -6.22 -15.54
N GLY A 110 -6.52 -7.20 -15.36
CA GLY A 110 -5.64 -7.72 -16.42
C GLY A 110 -4.63 -6.70 -16.93
N ARG A 111 -4.07 -5.87 -16.04
CA ARG A 111 -3.19 -4.74 -16.40
C ARG A 111 -1.73 -4.94 -16.01
N ALA A 112 -1.39 -5.98 -15.26
CA ALA A 112 -0.01 -6.26 -14.89
C ALA A 112 0.86 -6.48 -16.13
N ARG A 113 1.90 -5.68 -16.28
CA ARG A 113 2.92 -5.86 -17.32
C ARG A 113 3.95 -6.89 -16.92
N ARG A 114 4.20 -7.04 -15.63
CA ARG A 114 5.14 -7.98 -15.06
C ARG A 114 4.55 -8.64 -13.81
N VAL A 115 4.80 -9.93 -13.68
CA VAL A 115 4.47 -10.71 -12.48
C VAL A 115 5.72 -11.41 -12.03
N ILE A 116 6.16 -11.16 -10.81
CA ILE A 116 7.43 -11.65 -10.29
C ILE A 116 7.15 -12.45 -9.01
N PRO A 117 7.48 -13.75 -9.00
CA PRO A 117 7.44 -14.53 -7.78
C PRO A 117 8.46 -13.98 -6.77
N VAL A 118 8.04 -13.72 -5.55
CA VAL A 118 8.92 -13.16 -4.50
C VAL A 118 10.06 -14.12 -4.17
N ASP A 119 9.81 -15.44 -4.25
CA ASP A 119 10.82 -16.48 -4.05
C ASP A 119 11.87 -16.51 -5.17
N GLY A 120 11.50 -16.04 -6.37
CA GLY A 120 12.38 -15.95 -7.54
C GLY A 120 13.33 -14.77 -7.56
N LEU A 121 13.24 -13.86 -6.58
CA LEU A 121 14.09 -12.66 -6.50
C LEU A 121 15.54 -12.95 -6.02
N GLY A 122 16.01 -14.19 -6.15
CA GLY A 122 17.37 -14.59 -5.80
C GLY A 122 17.67 -14.40 -4.31
N ALA A 123 16.65 -14.50 -3.48
CA ALA A 123 16.76 -14.34 -2.05
C ALA A 123 17.67 -15.41 -1.48
N ARG A 124 18.90 -15.06 -1.17
CA ARG A 124 19.64 -15.81 -0.18
C ARG A 124 18.86 -15.68 1.13
N MET A 125 18.65 -16.76 1.82
CA MET A 125 17.88 -16.85 3.08
C MET A 125 18.42 -15.89 4.17
N THR A 126 19.55 -15.26 3.95
CA THR A 126 20.28 -14.35 4.85
C THR A 126 20.10 -12.86 4.52
N ASP A 127 19.43 -12.53 3.40
CA ASP A 127 19.34 -11.13 2.98
C ASP A 127 18.23 -10.41 3.75
N ASP A 128 18.57 -9.27 4.32
CA ASP A 128 17.60 -8.37 4.92
C ASP A 128 16.66 -7.73 3.87
N ALA A 129 15.53 -7.18 4.34
CA ALA A 129 14.51 -6.63 3.46
C ALA A 129 15.02 -5.41 2.65
N ALA A 130 15.92 -4.61 3.21
CA ALA A 130 16.47 -3.43 2.53
C ALA A 130 17.36 -3.84 1.35
N SER A 131 18.25 -4.82 1.54
CA SER A 131 19.08 -5.38 0.47
C SER A 131 18.23 -6.02 -0.64
N ARG A 132 17.14 -6.70 -0.26
CA ARG A 132 16.20 -7.29 -1.23
C ARG A 132 15.47 -6.20 -2.02
N ALA A 133 15.02 -5.13 -1.35
CA ALA A 133 14.35 -4.00 -1.97
C ALA A 133 15.27 -3.29 -2.98
N THR A 134 16.53 -3.04 -2.61
CA THR A 134 17.53 -2.43 -3.50
C THR A 134 17.71 -3.28 -4.77
N ARG A 135 17.99 -4.59 -4.63
CA ARG A 135 18.16 -5.47 -5.80
C ARG A 135 16.91 -5.54 -6.68
N LEU A 136 15.74 -5.54 -6.08
CA LEU A 136 14.49 -5.54 -6.82
C LEU A 136 14.34 -4.22 -7.61
N ALA A 137 14.57 -3.09 -6.97
CA ALA A 137 14.54 -1.79 -7.62
C ALA A 137 15.52 -1.73 -8.81
N ASP A 138 16.77 -2.17 -8.61
CA ASP A 138 17.79 -2.25 -9.65
C ASP A 138 17.35 -3.16 -10.80
N SER A 139 16.84 -4.35 -10.50
CA SER A 139 16.43 -5.33 -11.52
C SER A 139 15.25 -4.84 -12.37
N LEU A 140 14.42 -4.00 -11.80
CA LEU A 140 13.26 -3.38 -12.46
C LEU A 140 13.57 -2.00 -13.04
N THR A 141 14.80 -1.52 -12.84
CA THR A 141 15.22 -0.18 -13.27
C THR A 141 14.33 0.92 -12.70
N LEU A 142 13.87 0.74 -11.45
CA LEU A 142 13.05 1.71 -10.75
C LEU A 142 13.93 2.86 -10.25
N VAL A 143 13.41 4.05 -10.35
CA VAL A 143 14.11 5.27 -9.94
C VAL A 143 13.48 5.78 -8.64
N ARG A 144 14.33 6.15 -7.69
CA ARG A 144 13.91 6.81 -6.46
C ARG A 144 13.26 8.15 -6.79
N ALA A 145 12.10 8.42 -6.21
CA ALA A 145 11.45 9.72 -6.34
C ALA A 145 12.22 10.81 -5.58
N ASP A 146 11.99 12.07 -5.92
CA ASP A 146 12.39 13.17 -5.07
C ASP A 146 11.55 13.19 -3.77
N ALA A 147 12.07 13.81 -2.72
CA ALA A 147 11.41 13.86 -1.42
C ALA A 147 10.04 14.58 -1.48
N ALA A 148 9.82 15.43 -2.47
CA ALA A 148 8.57 16.15 -2.65
C ALA A 148 7.41 15.22 -3.06
N TRP A 149 7.72 14.09 -3.70
CA TRP A 149 6.70 13.12 -4.13
C TRP A 149 5.96 12.50 -2.94
N ALA A 150 6.66 11.86 -2.03
CA ALA A 150 6.04 11.26 -0.84
C ALA A 150 5.42 12.32 0.06
N GLU A 151 6.02 13.51 0.14
CA GLU A 151 5.47 14.64 0.92
C GLU A 151 4.16 15.15 0.34
N ALA A 152 4.02 15.23 -0.98
CA ALA A 152 2.76 15.61 -1.63
C ALA A 152 1.61 14.66 -1.26
N TRP A 153 1.88 13.35 -1.20
CA TRP A 153 0.92 12.35 -0.77
C TRP A 153 0.54 12.51 0.71
N ARG A 154 1.53 12.68 1.60
CA ARG A 154 1.28 12.91 3.03
C ARG A 154 0.46 14.16 3.27
N ARG A 155 0.79 15.25 2.59
CA ARG A 155 0.03 16.51 2.68
C ARG A 155 -1.40 16.35 2.18
N ALA A 156 -1.59 15.69 1.05
CA ALA A 156 -2.93 15.44 0.53
C ALA A 156 -3.79 14.58 1.48
N VAL A 157 -3.19 13.63 2.21
CA VAL A 157 -3.90 12.90 3.27
C VAL A 157 -4.22 13.80 4.45
N ALA A 158 -3.27 14.67 4.88
CA ALA A 158 -3.48 15.59 6.00
C ALA A 158 -4.57 16.63 5.70
N ASP A 159 -4.70 17.02 4.45
CA ASP A 159 -5.73 17.98 3.98
C ASP A 159 -7.12 17.34 3.79
N LEU A 160 -7.25 16.01 3.95
CA LEU A 160 -8.56 15.37 3.91
C LEU A 160 -9.44 15.90 5.06
N PRO A 161 -10.71 16.22 4.78
CA PRO A 161 -11.64 16.65 5.81
C PRO A 161 -11.71 15.59 6.91
N GLU A 162 -11.93 16.04 8.14
CA GLU A 162 -12.23 15.12 9.23
C GLU A 162 -13.39 14.21 8.80
N PRO A 163 -13.29 12.90 9.09
CA PRO A 163 -14.38 11.99 8.76
C PRO A 163 -15.67 12.52 9.38
N GLU A 164 -16.67 12.78 8.54
CA GLU A 164 -18.00 13.09 9.06
C GLU A 164 -18.37 12.01 10.08
N ARG A 165 -18.77 12.42 11.29
CA ARG A 165 -19.27 11.47 12.27
C ARG A 165 -20.54 10.87 11.66
N PRO A 166 -20.51 9.59 11.25
CA PRO A 166 -21.67 8.99 10.63
C PRO A 166 -22.86 9.08 11.59
N GLY A 167 -24.06 9.05 11.05
CA GLY A 167 -25.30 8.98 11.85
C GLY A 167 -25.22 7.85 12.88
N SER A 168 -26.02 7.89 13.91
CA SER A 168 -25.88 7.19 15.20
C SER A 168 -25.31 5.76 15.17
N THR A 169 -25.72 4.92 14.20
CA THR A 169 -25.30 3.50 14.13
C THR A 169 -23.85 3.34 13.66
N ASP A 170 -23.41 4.14 12.68
CA ASP A 170 -22.03 4.08 12.18
C ASP A 170 -21.04 4.77 13.15
N ALA A 171 -21.49 5.79 13.88
CA ALA A 171 -20.68 6.41 14.91
C ALA A 171 -20.34 5.43 16.04
N VAL A 172 -21.30 4.64 16.50
CA VAL A 172 -21.07 3.61 17.51
C VAL A 172 -20.10 2.54 17.01
N ALA A 173 -20.26 2.09 15.77
CA ALA A 173 -19.40 1.09 15.19
C ALA A 173 -17.96 1.59 14.96
N ASN A 174 -17.78 2.86 14.59
CA ASN A 174 -16.46 3.48 14.47
C ASN A 174 -15.80 3.62 15.84
N ALA A 175 -16.54 4.14 16.84
CA ALA A 175 -16.03 4.26 18.20
C ALA A 175 -15.63 2.89 18.80
N ALA A 176 -16.39 1.84 18.54
CA ALA A 176 -16.07 0.50 19.00
C ALA A 176 -14.75 -0.01 18.38
N VAL A 177 -14.52 0.21 17.09
CA VAL A 177 -13.25 -0.16 16.43
C VAL A 177 -12.09 0.65 16.98
N GLU A 178 -12.27 1.94 17.20
CA GLU A 178 -11.28 2.84 17.79
C GLU A 178 -10.87 2.39 19.20
N VAL A 179 -11.83 2.10 20.06
CA VAL A 179 -11.58 1.61 21.41
C VAL A 179 -10.80 0.29 21.40
N VAL A 180 -11.19 -0.66 20.54
CA VAL A 180 -10.47 -1.94 20.41
C VAL A 180 -9.06 -1.73 19.90
N TRP A 181 -8.87 -0.85 18.92
CA TRP A 181 -7.55 -0.52 18.38
C TRP A 181 -6.64 0.12 19.43
N GLU A 182 -7.14 1.13 20.14
CA GLU A 182 -6.37 1.80 21.20
C GLU A 182 -6.03 0.86 22.35
N ALA A 183 -6.93 -0.05 22.69
CA ALA A 183 -6.68 -1.07 23.71
C ALA A 183 -5.65 -2.13 23.28
N ALA A 184 -5.58 -2.42 21.99
CA ALA A 184 -4.65 -3.41 21.44
C ALA A 184 -3.22 -2.86 21.26
N ARG A 185 -3.05 -1.59 20.96
CA ARG A 185 -1.74 -0.97 20.69
C ARG A 185 -0.67 -1.15 21.76
N PRO A 186 -0.98 -1.00 23.08
CA PRO A 186 0.01 -1.16 24.14
C PRO A 186 0.37 -2.62 24.45
N VAL A 187 -0.41 -3.56 23.96
CA VAL A 187 -0.18 -5.00 24.18
C VAL A 187 0.78 -5.49 23.10
N GLY A 188 2.05 -5.59 23.39
CA GLY A 188 3.10 -5.94 22.42
C GLY A 188 2.72 -7.09 21.49
N ALA A 189 2.65 -6.81 20.20
CA ALA A 189 2.30 -7.72 19.10
C ALA A 189 0.99 -8.51 19.27
N PRO A 190 -0.16 -7.88 19.55
CA PRO A 190 -1.42 -8.58 19.68
C PRO A 190 -1.88 -9.16 18.34
N ILE A 191 -2.56 -10.31 18.39
CA ILE A 191 -3.29 -10.83 17.23
C ILE A 191 -4.72 -10.30 17.28
N LEU A 192 -5.07 -9.46 16.32
CA LEU A 192 -6.42 -8.93 16.17
C LEU A 192 -7.14 -9.66 15.02
N LEU A 193 -8.14 -10.46 15.35
CA LEU A 193 -9.00 -11.12 14.37
C LEU A 193 -10.14 -10.19 13.97
N VAL A 194 -10.17 -9.79 12.73
CA VAL A 194 -11.18 -8.86 12.18
C VAL A 194 -11.98 -9.56 11.09
N GLY A 195 -13.31 -9.53 11.19
CA GLY A 195 -14.18 -10.07 10.14
C GLY A 195 -14.08 -9.26 8.84
N SER A 196 -14.28 -9.92 7.70
CA SER A 196 -14.27 -9.30 6.37
C SER A 196 -15.55 -8.48 6.11
N SER A 197 -15.79 -7.48 6.95
CA SER A 197 -16.96 -6.61 6.92
C SER A 197 -16.54 -5.15 6.90
N MET A 198 -17.46 -4.24 7.19
CA MET A 198 -17.13 -2.82 7.39
C MET A 198 -16.11 -2.59 8.51
N THR A 199 -15.97 -3.52 9.46
CA THR A 199 -15.01 -3.42 10.58
C THR A 199 -13.56 -3.33 10.09
N VAL A 200 -13.14 -4.17 9.16
CA VAL A 200 -11.78 -4.10 8.60
C VAL A 200 -11.54 -2.79 7.85
N ARG A 201 -12.56 -2.27 7.16
CA ARG A 201 -12.45 -0.96 6.47
C ARG A 201 -12.39 0.21 7.44
N ARG A 202 -13.08 0.12 8.57
CA ARG A 202 -12.97 1.11 9.65
C ARG A 202 -11.57 1.09 10.27
N LEU A 203 -11.05 -0.11 10.54
CA LEU A 203 -9.68 -0.28 11.03
C LEU A 203 -8.65 0.29 10.03
N ASP A 204 -8.84 0.05 8.75
CA ASP A 204 -7.96 0.59 7.69
C ASP A 204 -7.85 2.12 7.70
N ARG A 205 -8.89 2.81 8.15
CA ARG A 205 -8.92 4.28 8.26
C ARG A 205 -8.26 4.81 9.53
N LEU A 206 -8.26 4.02 10.61
CA LEU A 206 -7.81 4.41 11.95
C LEU A 206 -6.34 4.07 12.23
N ALA A 207 -5.88 2.96 11.68
CA ALA A 207 -4.54 2.42 11.88
C ALA A 207 -3.59 2.99 10.80
#